data_66661102d88e0f5cee606f0c1cddd13a
#
_entry.id   66661102d88e0f5cee606f0c1cddd13a
#
_cell.length_a   1.000
_cell.length_b   1.000
_cell.length_c   1.000
_cell.angle_alpha   90.00
_cell.angle_beta   90.00
_cell.angle_gamma   90.00
#
_symmetry.space_group_name_H-M   'P 1'
#
loop_
_entity.id
_entity.type
_entity.pdbx_description
1 polymer ?
#
loop_
_entity_poly.entity_id
_entity_poly.type
_entity_poly.pdbx_seq_one_letter_code
_entity_poly.pdbx_strand_id
1 'polypeptide(L)'
;MTIIAIDGTAASGKGTLARRLAGHFGYAYLDTGLLYRAMGYLTLSFGTEKADFSEETIDLAASSITPNILQNAALRDEKVTKRASILATIPKVRAALISQQRNFAKNPPGLVTGAILDGRDIGTVICPDATYKFFVNAAVEVRAARRVKELLERNVEAIYARVLQDMRERDARDSARNLAPLVPAEDAFVIDTTQMNAETVFTAALEFISEQNESKA
;
A
#
# COMPACT_ATOMS: atom_id res chain seq x y z
N MET A 1 5.25 20.06 -7.75
CA MET A 1 5.50 19.17 -6.63
C MET A 1 5.58 17.74 -7.16
N THR A 2 6.61 16.99 -6.79
CA THR A 2 6.85 15.63 -7.29
C THR A 2 5.99 14.62 -6.55
N ILE A 3 5.26 13.77 -7.27
CA ILE A 3 4.52 12.64 -6.70
C ILE A 3 5.11 11.34 -7.23
N ILE A 4 5.45 10.41 -6.32
CA ILE A 4 5.89 9.06 -6.67
C ILE A 4 4.81 8.07 -6.22
N ALA A 5 4.24 7.36 -7.19
CA ALA A 5 3.29 6.28 -6.96
C ALA A 5 4.01 4.93 -6.95
N ILE A 6 3.82 4.12 -5.89
CA ILE A 6 4.43 2.79 -5.79
C ILE A 6 3.33 1.77 -5.52
N ASP A 7 2.96 1.03 -6.54
CA ASP A 7 1.97 -0.04 -6.45
C ASP A 7 2.63 -1.42 -6.45
N GLY A 8 1.87 -2.44 -6.14
CA GLY A 8 2.36 -3.82 -6.22
C GLY A 8 1.78 -4.75 -5.17
N THR A 9 2.14 -6.01 -5.26
CA THR A 9 1.63 -7.09 -4.42
C THR A 9 2.05 -6.98 -2.94
N ALA A 10 1.37 -7.69 -2.06
CA ALA A 10 1.74 -7.75 -0.64
C ALA A 10 3.13 -8.39 -0.45
N ALA A 11 3.95 -7.85 0.45
CA ALA A 11 5.31 -8.31 0.77
C ALA A 11 6.29 -8.34 -0.44
N SER A 12 6.01 -7.59 -1.52
CA SER A 12 6.91 -7.43 -2.66
C SER A 12 8.14 -6.53 -2.38
N GLY A 13 8.17 -5.83 -1.25
CA GLY A 13 9.24 -4.89 -0.92
C GLY A 13 8.90 -3.42 -1.22
N LYS A 14 7.72 -3.12 -1.80
CA LYS A 14 7.32 -1.75 -2.16
C LYS A 14 7.39 -0.74 -1.02
N GLY A 15 6.92 -1.09 0.20
CA GLY A 15 6.99 -0.20 1.36
C GLY A 15 8.43 0.07 1.83
N THR A 16 9.36 -0.86 1.60
CA THR A 16 10.78 -0.64 1.85
C THR A 16 11.37 0.33 0.83
N LEU A 17 11.06 0.15 -0.44
CA LEU A 17 11.43 1.07 -1.51
C LEU A 17 10.87 2.47 -1.24
N ALA A 18 9.57 2.57 -0.93
CA ALA A 18 8.90 3.84 -0.66
C ALA A 18 9.56 4.64 0.48
N ARG A 19 9.84 3.98 1.62
CA ARG A 19 10.54 4.63 2.75
C ARG A 19 11.95 5.07 2.41
N ARG A 20 12.69 4.25 1.64
CA ARG A 20 14.05 4.60 1.22
C ARG A 20 14.07 5.81 0.28
N LEU A 21 13.19 5.83 -0.72
CA LEU A 21 13.02 6.98 -1.62
C LEU A 21 12.58 8.23 -0.85
N ALA A 22 11.65 8.08 0.11
CA ALA A 22 11.21 9.21 0.94
C ALA A 22 12.36 9.81 1.75
N GLY A 23 13.19 8.97 2.37
CA GLY A 23 14.38 9.41 3.10
C GLY A 23 15.42 10.05 2.18
N HIS A 24 15.62 9.51 0.97
CA HIS A 24 16.60 10.00 0.01
C HIS A 24 16.24 11.39 -0.55
N PHE A 25 14.96 11.60 -0.92
CA PHE A 25 14.49 12.86 -1.50
C PHE A 25 13.95 13.86 -0.46
N GLY A 26 13.83 13.47 0.79
CA GLY A 26 13.18 14.30 1.81
C GLY A 26 11.68 14.49 1.55
N TYR A 27 11.00 13.52 0.95
CA TYR A 27 9.58 13.56 0.63
C TYR A 27 8.71 13.00 1.75
N ALA A 28 7.46 13.47 1.86
CA ALA A 28 6.48 12.85 2.75
C ALA A 28 6.10 11.46 2.24
N TYR A 29 5.82 10.53 3.16
CA TYR A 29 5.47 9.15 2.84
C TYR A 29 4.13 8.75 3.44
N LEU A 30 3.30 8.10 2.64
CA LEU A 30 2.03 7.50 3.05
C LEU A 30 1.95 6.02 2.63
N ASP A 31 1.91 5.10 3.62
CA ASP A 31 1.41 3.73 3.42
C ASP A 31 -0.11 3.76 3.39
N THR A 32 -0.71 3.77 2.19
CA THR A 32 -2.17 3.82 2.05
C THR A 32 -2.84 2.55 2.58
N GLY A 33 -2.13 1.45 2.65
CA GLY A 33 -2.60 0.23 3.31
C GLY A 33 -2.90 0.42 4.79
N LEU A 34 -2.27 1.39 5.47
CA LEU A 34 -2.60 1.73 6.85
C LEU A 34 -3.99 2.36 6.98
N LEU A 35 -4.44 3.14 6.00
CA LEU A 35 -5.81 3.72 5.99
C LEU A 35 -6.86 2.60 5.95
N TYR A 36 -6.68 1.61 5.07
CA TYR A 36 -7.58 0.45 5.01
C TYR A 36 -7.50 -0.41 6.27
N ARG A 37 -6.32 -0.55 6.90
CA ARG A 37 -6.19 -1.26 8.18
C ARG A 37 -6.83 -0.48 9.32
N ALA A 38 -6.75 0.85 9.32
CA ALA A 38 -7.47 1.68 10.29
C ALA A 38 -8.99 1.50 10.13
N MET A 39 -9.52 1.50 8.92
CA MET A 39 -10.92 1.12 8.66
C MET A 39 -11.25 -0.27 9.20
N GLY A 40 -10.37 -1.26 8.94
CA GLY A 40 -10.55 -2.63 9.44
C GLY A 40 -10.58 -2.71 10.96
N TYR A 41 -9.69 -2.01 11.63
CA TYR A 41 -9.60 -1.92 13.09
C TYR A 41 -10.86 -1.26 13.69
N LEU A 42 -11.22 -0.09 13.18
CA LEU A 42 -12.36 0.68 13.67
C LEU A 42 -13.69 -0.07 13.47
N THR A 43 -13.90 -0.65 12.30
CA THR A 43 -15.11 -1.44 12.04
C THR A 43 -15.21 -2.68 12.90
N LEU A 44 -14.09 -3.33 13.24
CA LEU A 44 -14.07 -4.42 14.21
C LEU A 44 -14.39 -3.94 15.63
N SER A 45 -13.86 -2.79 16.04
CA SER A 45 -14.13 -2.20 17.37
C SER A 45 -15.58 -1.74 17.53
N PHE A 46 -16.27 -1.41 16.45
CA PHE A 46 -17.71 -1.09 16.44
C PHE A 46 -18.59 -2.35 16.49
N GLY A 47 -18.00 -3.56 16.64
CA GLY A 47 -18.73 -4.82 16.71
C GLY A 47 -19.34 -5.29 15.38
N THR A 48 -18.93 -4.71 14.27
CA THR A 48 -19.45 -5.06 12.94
C THR A 48 -18.69 -6.26 12.39
N GLU A 49 -19.16 -7.47 12.67
CA GLU A 49 -18.49 -8.70 12.20
C GLU A 49 -18.77 -9.03 10.73
N LYS A 50 -19.94 -8.67 10.22
CA LYS A 50 -20.34 -8.92 8.81
C LYS A 50 -19.82 -7.83 7.88
N ALA A 51 -19.63 -8.18 6.61
CA ALA A 51 -19.13 -7.26 5.57
C ALA A 51 -20.20 -6.27 5.05
N ASP A 52 -21.38 -6.27 5.62
CA ASP A 52 -22.47 -5.36 5.26
C ASP A 52 -22.43 -4.15 6.20
N PHE A 53 -21.83 -3.08 5.71
CA PHE A 53 -21.67 -1.83 6.46
C PHE A 53 -22.66 -0.80 5.96
N SER A 54 -23.39 -0.17 6.89
CA SER A 54 -24.13 1.04 6.54
C SER A 54 -23.17 2.16 6.13
N GLU A 55 -23.67 3.11 5.36
CA GLU A 55 -22.89 4.31 4.98
C GLU A 55 -22.39 5.05 6.22
N GLU A 56 -23.24 5.21 7.23
CA GLU A 56 -22.91 5.88 8.48
C GLU A 56 -21.73 5.20 9.19
N THR A 57 -21.66 3.86 9.18
CA THR A 57 -20.55 3.11 9.78
C THR A 57 -19.25 3.35 9.01
N ILE A 58 -19.31 3.41 7.68
CA ILE A 58 -18.15 3.69 6.83
C ILE A 58 -17.66 5.12 7.06
N ASP A 59 -18.57 6.11 7.06
CA ASP A 59 -18.23 7.52 7.25
C ASP A 59 -17.70 7.80 8.65
N LEU A 60 -18.30 7.17 9.68
CA LEU A 60 -17.80 7.25 11.05
C LEU A 60 -16.39 6.66 11.18
N ALA A 61 -16.15 5.50 10.59
CA ALA A 61 -14.83 4.88 10.61
C ALA A 61 -13.80 5.74 9.85
N ALA A 62 -14.13 6.25 8.66
CA ALA A 62 -13.24 7.07 7.84
C ALA A 62 -12.88 8.40 8.54
N SER A 63 -13.86 9.07 9.15
CA SER A 63 -13.65 10.33 9.91
C SER A 63 -12.90 10.13 11.22
N SER A 64 -12.92 8.92 11.78
CA SER A 64 -12.20 8.56 13.00
C SER A 64 -10.72 8.22 12.76
N ILE A 65 -10.25 8.19 11.51
CA ILE A 65 -8.83 7.94 11.21
C ILE A 65 -8.00 9.17 11.62
N THR A 66 -7.23 9.01 12.68
CA THR A 66 -6.33 10.03 13.21
C THR A 66 -4.88 9.57 13.15
N PRO A 67 -3.88 10.46 13.27
CA PRO A 67 -2.47 10.05 13.38
C PRO A 67 -2.22 9.03 14.49
N ASN A 68 -2.91 9.13 15.64
CA ASN A 68 -2.79 8.17 16.73
C ASN A 68 -3.29 6.77 16.33
N ILE A 69 -4.42 6.69 15.63
CA ILE A 69 -4.93 5.43 15.10
C ILE A 69 -3.92 4.80 14.12
N LEU A 70 -3.34 5.59 13.23
CA LEU A 70 -2.36 5.09 12.25
C LEU A 70 -1.06 4.56 12.89
N GLN A 71 -0.75 4.96 14.12
CA GLN A 71 0.39 4.45 14.90
C GLN A 71 0.06 3.22 15.74
N ASN A 72 -1.21 2.81 15.82
CA ASN A 72 -1.63 1.68 16.63
C ASN A 72 -1.03 0.36 16.11
N ALA A 73 -0.31 -0.36 16.99
CA ALA A 73 0.30 -1.65 16.66
C ALA A 73 -0.71 -2.71 16.19
N ALA A 74 -1.94 -2.66 16.70
CA ALA A 74 -3.02 -3.57 16.33
C ALA A 74 -3.41 -3.48 14.84
N LEU A 75 -3.07 -2.41 14.13
CA LEU A 75 -3.27 -2.32 12.67
C LEU A 75 -2.49 -3.38 11.88
N ARG A 76 -1.50 -4.01 12.51
CA ARG A 76 -0.69 -5.06 11.89
C ARG A 76 -1.15 -6.48 12.23
N ASP A 77 -2.22 -6.60 13.02
CA ASP A 77 -2.80 -7.90 13.36
C ASP A 77 -3.39 -8.58 12.11
N GLU A 78 -3.31 -9.91 12.08
CA GLU A 78 -3.78 -10.70 10.94
C GLU A 78 -5.27 -10.48 10.68
N LYS A 79 -6.09 -10.47 11.75
CA LYS A 79 -7.54 -10.21 11.66
C LYS A 79 -7.84 -8.85 11.04
N VAL A 80 -7.13 -7.80 11.45
CA VAL A 80 -7.26 -6.44 10.92
C VAL A 80 -6.79 -6.39 9.45
N THR A 81 -5.67 -7.02 9.15
CA THR A 81 -5.12 -7.07 7.78
C THR A 81 -6.06 -7.80 6.81
N LYS A 82 -6.66 -8.92 7.23
CA LYS A 82 -7.65 -9.65 6.45
C LYS A 82 -8.91 -8.81 6.23
N ARG A 83 -9.40 -8.15 7.29
CA ARG A 83 -10.54 -7.23 7.21
C ARG A 83 -10.30 -6.09 6.23
N ALA A 84 -9.14 -5.44 6.33
CA ALA A 84 -8.73 -4.37 5.41
C ALA A 84 -8.74 -4.80 3.93
N SER A 85 -8.28 -6.00 3.63
CA SER A 85 -8.31 -6.55 2.26
C SER A 85 -9.73 -6.74 1.74
N ILE A 86 -10.68 -7.13 2.59
CA ILE A 86 -12.10 -7.25 2.24
C ILE A 86 -12.71 -5.86 2.05
N LEU A 87 -12.50 -4.94 2.98
CA LEU A 87 -13.00 -3.56 2.89
C LEU A 87 -12.51 -2.83 1.63
N ALA A 88 -11.30 -3.10 1.19
CA ALA A 88 -10.74 -2.52 -0.04
C ALA A 88 -11.46 -2.96 -1.33
N THR A 89 -12.34 -3.96 -1.30
CA THR A 89 -13.22 -4.35 -2.43
C THR A 89 -14.53 -3.57 -2.45
N ILE A 90 -14.88 -2.87 -1.37
CA ILE A 90 -16.15 -2.16 -1.22
C ILE A 90 -16.03 -0.74 -1.81
N PRO A 91 -16.80 -0.39 -2.86
CA PRO A 91 -16.68 0.91 -3.53
C PRO A 91 -16.85 2.11 -2.59
N LYS A 92 -17.78 2.05 -1.65
CA LYS A 92 -18.04 3.12 -0.67
C LYS A 92 -16.85 3.35 0.28
N VAL A 93 -16.21 2.28 0.76
CA VAL A 93 -14.99 2.39 1.59
C VAL A 93 -13.86 3.05 0.81
N ARG A 94 -13.71 2.67 -0.46
CA ARG A 94 -12.70 3.29 -1.33
C ARG A 94 -12.97 4.77 -1.55
N ALA A 95 -14.23 5.12 -1.85
CA ALA A 95 -14.65 6.52 -2.04
C ALA A 95 -14.36 7.38 -0.79
N ALA A 96 -14.63 6.87 0.41
CA ALA A 96 -14.35 7.56 1.67
C ALA A 96 -12.86 7.84 1.90
N LEU A 97 -11.95 6.97 1.39
CA LEU A 97 -10.50 7.11 1.59
C LEU A 97 -9.77 7.83 0.44
N ILE A 98 -10.38 7.95 -0.75
CA ILE A 98 -9.73 8.57 -1.92
C ILE A 98 -9.33 10.03 -1.66
N SER A 99 -10.23 10.81 -1.04
CA SER A 99 -9.99 12.23 -0.77
C SER A 99 -8.79 12.44 0.16
N GLN A 100 -8.64 11.62 1.19
CA GLN A 100 -7.51 11.68 2.12
C GLN A 100 -6.18 11.37 1.41
N GLN A 101 -6.14 10.34 0.57
CA GLN A 101 -4.96 9.95 -0.20
C GLN A 101 -4.56 11.05 -1.19
N ARG A 102 -5.51 11.58 -1.96
CA ARG A 102 -5.27 12.68 -2.90
C ARG A 102 -4.86 13.97 -2.21
N ASN A 103 -5.45 14.27 -1.05
CA ASN A 103 -5.05 15.44 -0.28
C ASN A 103 -3.61 15.29 0.23
N PHE A 104 -3.23 14.12 0.74
CA PHE A 104 -1.83 13.86 1.12
C PHE A 104 -0.87 14.04 -0.06
N ALA A 105 -1.23 13.54 -1.23
CA ALA A 105 -0.39 13.67 -2.43
C ALA A 105 -0.19 15.13 -2.85
N LYS A 106 -1.24 15.97 -2.74
CA LYS A 106 -1.23 17.38 -3.17
C LYS A 106 -0.73 18.33 -2.08
N ASN A 107 -0.99 18.01 -0.82
CA ASN A 107 -0.68 18.83 0.35
C ASN A 107 0.02 17.97 1.41
N PRO A 108 1.21 17.43 1.13
CA PRO A 108 1.92 16.59 2.09
C PRO A 108 2.27 17.38 3.37
N PRO A 109 2.28 16.74 4.53
CA PRO A 109 2.63 17.39 5.79
C PRO A 109 4.11 17.80 5.80
N GLY A 110 4.40 18.95 6.43
CA GLY A 110 5.75 19.49 6.56
C GLY A 110 6.16 20.37 5.37
N LEU A 111 7.40 20.85 5.46
CA LEU A 111 8.01 21.69 4.40
C LEU A 111 8.76 20.77 3.42
N VAL A 112 8.01 20.02 2.62
CA VAL A 112 8.57 19.06 1.67
C VAL A 112 8.18 19.40 0.22
N THR A 113 8.99 18.99 -0.73
CA THR A 113 8.79 19.27 -2.16
C THR A 113 8.13 18.14 -2.94
N GLY A 114 7.81 17.02 -2.25
CA GLY A 114 7.18 15.87 -2.88
C GLY A 114 6.50 14.92 -1.90
N ALA A 115 5.74 13.99 -2.46
CA ALA A 115 5.03 12.95 -1.74
C ALA A 115 5.24 11.58 -2.38
N ILE A 116 5.35 10.54 -1.56
CA ILE A 116 5.40 9.14 -1.98
C ILE A 116 4.22 8.42 -1.36
N LEU A 117 3.43 7.76 -2.19
CA LEU A 117 2.33 6.91 -1.75
C LEU A 117 2.59 5.48 -2.19
N ASP A 118 2.45 4.53 -1.26
CA ASP A 118 2.48 3.12 -1.61
C ASP A 118 1.11 2.47 -1.44
N GLY A 119 0.72 1.62 -2.40
CA GLY A 119 -0.62 1.02 -2.42
C GLY A 119 -0.80 -0.14 -3.39
N ARG A 120 -1.93 -0.07 -4.11
CA ARG A 120 -2.35 -1.05 -5.11
C ARG A 120 -2.80 -0.41 -6.42
N ASP A 121 -3.22 0.82 -6.36
CA ASP A 121 -3.86 1.58 -7.44
C ASP A 121 -3.52 3.06 -7.37
N ILE A 122 -2.35 3.38 -6.81
CA ILE A 122 -1.91 4.78 -6.66
C ILE A 122 -1.69 5.39 -8.04
N GLY A 123 -0.90 4.71 -8.89
CA GLY A 123 -0.57 5.20 -10.24
C GLY A 123 -1.69 5.05 -11.27
N THR A 124 -2.72 4.23 -10.97
CA THR A 124 -3.84 4.01 -11.90
C THR A 124 -5.09 4.82 -11.55
N VAL A 125 -5.36 5.06 -10.25
CA VAL A 125 -6.64 5.64 -9.78
C VAL A 125 -6.44 6.85 -8.86
N ILE A 126 -5.54 6.76 -7.87
CA ILE A 126 -5.39 7.82 -6.86
C ILE A 126 -4.66 9.03 -7.46
N CYS A 127 -3.50 8.80 -8.07
CA CYS A 127 -2.62 9.79 -8.69
C CYS A 127 -2.21 9.33 -10.09
N PRO A 128 -3.15 9.28 -11.07
CA PRO A 128 -2.83 8.83 -12.43
C PRO A 128 -1.85 9.78 -13.15
N ASP A 129 -1.68 10.98 -12.63
CA ASP A 129 -0.76 12.03 -13.06
C ASP A 129 0.53 12.08 -12.22
N ALA A 130 0.83 11.02 -11.44
CA ALA A 130 2.07 10.94 -10.66
C ALA A 130 3.31 11.09 -11.56
N THR A 131 4.31 11.82 -11.07
CA THR A 131 5.54 12.13 -11.80
C THR A 131 6.34 10.88 -12.16
N TYR A 132 6.38 9.92 -11.21
CA TYR A 132 7.00 8.61 -11.39
C TYR A 132 6.07 7.53 -10.85
N LYS A 133 5.98 6.44 -11.57
CA LYS A 133 5.15 5.29 -11.19
C LYS A 133 5.99 4.03 -11.19
N PHE A 134 5.89 3.27 -10.10
CA PHE A 134 6.53 1.99 -9.93
C PHE A 134 5.49 0.91 -9.67
N PHE A 135 5.71 -0.26 -10.25
CA PHE A 135 4.96 -1.45 -9.92
C PHE A 135 5.92 -2.54 -9.44
N VAL A 136 5.85 -2.86 -8.13
CA VAL A 136 6.79 -3.79 -7.48
C VAL A 136 6.13 -5.12 -7.24
N ASN A 137 6.67 -6.18 -7.83
CA ASN A 137 6.16 -7.53 -7.69
C ASN A 137 7.27 -8.52 -7.28
N ALA A 138 6.89 -9.73 -6.91
CA ALA A 138 7.76 -10.88 -6.72
C ALA A 138 6.94 -12.18 -6.76
N ALA A 139 7.58 -13.32 -7.01
CA ALA A 139 6.95 -14.62 -6.90
C ALA A 139 6.26 -14.80 -5.53
N VAL A 140 5.06 -15.37 -5.51
CA VAL A 140 4.25 -15.46 -4.28
C VAL A 140 4.94 -16.28 -3.20
N GLU A 141 5.73 -17.27 -3.58
CA GLU A 141 6.53 -18.11 -2.68
C GLU A 141 7.60 -17.29 -1.94
N VAL A 142 8.29 -16.40 -2.66
CA VAL A 142 9.30 -15.48 -2.10
C VAL A 142 8.64 -14.49 -1.17
N ARG A 143 7.49 -13.96 -1.55
CA ARG A 143 6.72 -13.02 -0.71
C ARG A 143 6.19 -13.69 0.55
N ALA A 144 5.75 -14.95 0.46
CA ALA A 144 5.33 -15.73 1.61
C ALA A 144 6.50 -15.98 2.60
N ALA A 145 7.68 -16.32 2.09
CA ALA A 145 8.87 -16.48 2.93
C ALA A 145 9.26 -15.18 3.64
N ARG A 146 9.23 -14.03 2.91
CA ARG A 146 9.47 -12.70 3.50
C ARG A 146 8.44 -12.39 4.60
N ARG A 147 7.18 -12.72 4.38
CA ARG A 147 6.10 -12.49 5.35
C ARG A 147 6.22 -13.36 6.59
N VAL A 148 6.58 -14.63 6.44
CA VAL A 148 6.87 -15.51 7.59
C VAL A 148 8.00 -14.93 8.42
N LYS A 149 9.11 -14.52 7.80
CA LYS A 149 10.23 -13.88 8.50
C LYS A 149 9.79 -12.64 9.29
N GLU A 150 9.02 -11.74 8.66
CA GLU A 150 8.46 -10.54 9.32
C GLU A 150 7.59 -10.89 10.54
N LEU A 151 6.75 -11.93 10.43
CA LEU A 151 5.89 -12.38 11.54
C LEU A 151 6.71 -12.93 12.70
N LEU A 152 7.72 -13.77 12.42
CA LEU A 152 8.61 -14.33 13.43
C LEU A 152 9.44 -13.24 14.14
N GLU A 153 9.93 -12.24 13.41
CA GLU A 153 10.64 -11.08 14.00
C GLU A 153 9.75 -10.27 14.96
N ARG A 154 8.43 -10.38 14.80
CA ARG A 154 7.43 -9.77 15.68
C ARG A 154 6.92 -10.72 16.78
N ASN A 155 7.54 -11.86 16.97
CA ASN A 155 7.13 -12.94 17.88
C ASN A 155 5.70 -13.44 17.61
N VAL A 156 5.28 -13.45 16.35
CA VAL A 156 4.01 -14.04 15.90
C VAL A 156 4.30 -15.38 15.24
N GLU A 157 3.67 -16.45 15.72
CA GLU A 157 3.77 -17.77 15.10
C GLU A 157 3.26 -17.71 13.65
N ALA A 158 4.01 -18.32 12.74
CA ALA A 158 3.67 -18.33 11.33
C ALA A 158 3.97 -19.70 10.69
N ILE A 159 2.98 -20.28 10.06
CA ILE A 159 3.10 -21.51 9.27
C ILE A 159 3.16 -21.12 7.78
N TYR A 160 4.28 -21.42 7.12
CA TYR A 160 4.53 -21.02 5.72
C TYR A 160 3.38 -21.37 4.78
N ALA A 161 2.86 -22.61 4.84
CA ALA A 161 1.78 -23.05 3.95
C ALA A 161 0.50 -22.21 4.11
N ARG A 162 0.17 -21.82 5.36
CA ARG A 162 -0.97 -20.95 5.66
C ARG A 162 -0.73 -19.52 5.14
N VAL A 163 0.44 -18.97 5.41
CA VAL A 163 0.81 -17.63 4.91
C VAL A 163 0.78 -17.58 3.38
N LEU A 164 1.31 -18.61 2.72
CA LEU A 164 1.28 -18.72 1.25
C LEU A 164 -0.15 -18.75 0.71
N GLN A 165 -1.02 -19.55 1.32
CA GLN A 165 -2.43 -19.63 0.93
C GLN A 165 -3.15 -18.27 1.11
N ASP A 166 -3.00 -17.64 2.27
CA ASP A 166 -3.59 -16.32 2.55
C ASP A 166 -3.11 -15.26 1.55
N MET A 167 -1.85 -15.32 1.13
CA MET A 167 -1.30 -14.39 0.13
C MET A 167 -1.87 -14.64 -1.25
N ARG A 168 -2.01 -15.90 -1.68
CA ARG A 168 -2.66 -16.24 -2.97
C ARG A 168 -4.11 -15.76 -3.01
N GLU A 169 -4.85 -15.99 -1.94
CA GLU A 169 -6.23 -15.49 -1.83
C GLU A 169 -6.31 -13.95 -1.85
N ARG A 170 -5.35 -13.30 -1.22
CA ARG A 170 -5.28 -11.85 -1.23
C ARG A 170 -4.96 -11.31 -2.62
N ASP A 171 -3.97 -11.89 -3.30
CA ASP A 171 -3.60 -11.48 -4.66
C ASP A 171 -4.78 -11.68 -5.62
N ALA A 172 -5.48 -12.80 -5.51
CA ALA A 172 -6.69 -13.05 -6.30
C ALA A 172 -7.76 -11.98 -6.04
N ARG A 173 -8.01 -11.62 -4.78
CA ARG A 173 -8.95 -10.53 -4.45
C ARG A 173 -8.48 -9.17 -4.99
N ASP A 174 -7.19 -8.85 -4.82
CA ASP A 174 -6.64 -7.57 -5.25
C ASP A 174 -6.70 -7.40 -6.78
N SER A 175 -6.48 -8.48 -7.55
CA SER A 175 -6.52 -8.48 -9.01
C SER A 175 -7.93 -8.60 -9.60
N ALA A 176 -8.85 -9.29 -8.91
CA ALA A 176 -10.22 -9.51 -9.39
C ALA A 176 -11.19 -8.37 -9.05
N ARG A 177 -10.72 -7.26 -8.49
CA ARG A 177 -11.59 -6.11 -8.21
C ARG A 177 -12.16 -5.52 -9.50
N ASN A 178 -13.48 -5.33 -9.54
CA ASN A 178 -14.12 -4.61 -10.64
C ASN A 178 -13.72 -3.13 -10.66
N LEU A 179 -13.45 -2.56 -9.50
CA LEU A 179 -13.00 -1.18 -9.33
C LEU A 179 -11.56 -1.17 -8.81
N ALA A 180 -10.67 -0.51 -9.53
CA ALA A 180 -9.25 -0.37 -9.19
C ALA A 180 -8.53 -1.73 -8.95
N PRO A 181 -8.49 -2.61 -9.96
CA PRO A 181 -7.73 -3.85 -9.88
C PRO A 181 -6.25 -3.56 -9.66
N LEU A 182 -5.55 -4.53 -9.07
CA LEU A 182 -4.10 -4.46 -8.95
C LEU A 182 -3.45 -4.78 -10.30
N VAL A 183 -3.17 -3.75 -11.05
CA VAL A 183 -2.45 -3.80 -12.33
C VAL A 183 -1.42 -2.67 -12.41
N PRO A 184 -0.31 -2.83 -13.12
CA PRO A 184 0.61 -1.73 -13.37
C PRO A 184 -0.07 -0.64 -14.21
N ALA A 185 0.22 0.63 -13.92
CA ALA A 185 -0.10 1.71 -14.84
C ALA A 185 0.72 1.54 -16.14
N GLU A 186 0.21 2.03 -17.27
CA GLU A 186 0.85 1.86 -18.59
C GLU A 186 2.28 2.44 -18.63
N ASP A 187 2.50 3.52 -17.89
CA ASP A 187 3.77 4.23 -17.75
C ASP A 187 4.56 3.84 -16.49
N ALA A 188 4.17 2.77 -15.80
CA ALA A 188 4.87 2.33 -14.61
C ALA A 188 6.14 1.53 -14.92
N PHE A 189 7.23 1.85 -14.24
CA PHE A 189 8.42 1.02 -14.22
C PHE A 189 8.16 -0.23 -13.36
N VAL A 190 8.18 -1.39 -13.99
CA VAL A 190 7.91 -2.67 -13.34
C VAL A 190 9.19 -3.28 -12.79
N ILE A 191 9.21 -3.58 -11.48
CA ILE A 191 10.35 -4.20 -10.79
C ILE A 191 9.93 -5.57 -10.25
N ASP A 192 10.51 -6.63 -10.79
CA ASP A 192 10.41 -7.98 -10.21
C ASP A 192 11.53 -8.16 -9.16
N THR A 193 11.15 -8.19 -7.90
CA THR A 193 12.08 -8.31 -6.78
C THR A 193 12.34 -9.76 -6.36
N THR A 194 11.92 -10.75 -7.13
CA THR A 194 12.04 -12.18 -6.80
C THR A 194 13.48 -12.56 -6.42
N GLN A 195 14.46 -12.08 -7.20
CA GLN A 195 15.89 -12.34 -7.00
C GLN A 195 16.67 -11.10 -6.53
N MET A 196 15.98 -10.01 -6.17
CA MET A 196 16.63 -8.76 -5.81
C MET A 196 16.61 -8.53 -4.30
N ASN A 197 17.68 -7.98 -3.76
CA ASN A 197 17.72 -7.43 -2.42
C ASN A 197 17.24 -5.96 -2.40
N ALA A 198 17.05 -5.40 -1.22
CA ALA A 198 16.50 -4.05 -1.06
C ALA A 198 17.42 -2.94 -1.65
N GLU A 199 18.75 -3.18 -1.68
CA GLU A 199 19.72 -2.23 -2.26
C GLU A 199 19.57 -2.19 -3.79
N THR A 200 19.57 -3.36 -4.42
CA THR A 200 19.43 -3.47 -5.87
C THR A 200 18.12 -2.85 -6.36
N VAL A 201 17.00 -3.08 -5.64
CA VAL A 201 15.69 -2.48 -5.95
C VAL A 201 15.75 -0.95 -5.85
N PHE A 202 16.39 -0.43 -4.83
CA PHE A 202 16.52 1.01 -4.62
C PHE A 202 17.38 1.67 -5.71
N THR A 203 18.53 1.06 -6.05
CA THR A 203 19.40 1.54 -7.13
C THR A 203 18.67 1.59 -8.47
N ALA A 204 17.98 0.52 -8.85
CA ALA A 204 17.19 0.47 -10.09
C ALA A 204 16.10 1.57 -10.13
N ALA A 205 15.47 1.86 -8.99
CA ALA A 205 14.48 2.94 -8.93
C ALA A 205 15.11 4.33 -9.09
N LEU A 206 16.32 4.57 -8.53
CA LEU A 206 17.03 5.82 -8.70
C LEU A 206 17.53 6.03 -10.14
N GLU A 207 18.05 4.97 -10.76
CA GLU A 207 18.47 5.00 -12.17
C GLU A 207 17.31 5.38 -13.07
N PHE A 208 16.15 4.72 -12.91
CA PHE A 208 14.94 5.08 -13.67
C PHE A 208 14.53 6.54 -13.48
N ILE A 209 14.55 7.08 -12.24
CA ILE A 209 14.21 8.47 -11.96
C ILE A 209 15.20 9.43 -12.66
N SER A 210 16.50 9.10 -12.66
CA SER A 210 17.54 9.91 -13.31
C SER A 210 17.34 9.97 -14.83
N GLU A 211 17.15 8.83 -15.48
CA GLU A 211 16.89 8.71 -16.91
C GLU A 211 15.64 9.52 -17.34
N GLN A 212 14.57 9.45 -16.54
CA GLN A 212 13.35 10.22 -16.82
C GLN A 212 13.56 11.75 -16.69
N ASN A 213 14.46 12.18 -15.81
CA ASN A 213 14.80 13.60 -15.67
C ASN A 213 15.65 14.12 -16.83
N GLU A 214 16.63 13.32 -17.28
CA GLU A 214 17.46 13.65 -18.43
C GLU A 214 16.65 13.75 -19.73
N SER A 215 15.63 12.88 -19.89
CA SER A 215 14.75 12.87 -21.05
C SER A 215 13.80 14.07 -21.13
N LYS A 216 13.62 14.81 -20.01
CA LYS A 216 12.73 15.97 -19.92
C LYS A 216 13.49 17.31 -19.95
N ALA A 217 14.82 17.28 -19.83
CA ALA A 217 15.70 18.46 -19.84
C ALA A 217 16.11 18.84 -21.25
#